data_c541e4d0fe2635e8691dde9f657f9675
#
_entry.id   c541e4d0fe2635e8691dde9f657f9675
#
_cell.length_a   1.000
_cell.length_b   1.000
_cell.length_c   1.000
_cell.angle_alpha   90.00
_cell.angle_beta   90.00
_cell.angle_gamma   90.00
#
_symmetry.space_group_name_H-M   'P 1'
#
loop_
_entity.id
_entity.type
_entity.pdbx_description
1 polymer ?
#
loop_
_entity_poly.entity_id
_entity_poly.type
_entity_poly.pdbx_seq_one_letter_code
_entity_poly.pdbx_strand_id
1 'polypeptide(L)'
;MARSRSATKISPQVRPFQVADARQILNRDAPEQDPVFTMQQADAGPAFTAWVGDRPIGCAGVVMAWPGVGMAWMTVSQEIAAHGLWLTRITRAFLRDIIRANGLHRLEAVVLDDNTRNQQWLSVMGFVWEGGVAHGYLPDKRAVRRYELVEGMSTWPM
;
A
#
# COMPACT_ATOMS: atom_id res chain seq x y z
N MET A 1 -2.10 -46.01 -6.65
CA MET A 1 -1.84 -45.07 -5.54
C MET A 1 -1.16 -43.82 -6.08
N ALA A 2 -1.91 -42.74 -6.35
CA ALA A 2 -1.36 -41.50 -6.81
C ALA A 2 -0.87 -40.69 -5.60
N ARG A 3 0.44 -40.47 -5.51
CA ARG A 3 1.03 -39.57 -4.52
C ARG A 3 0.58 -38.14 -4.85
N SER A 4 -0.28 -37.54 -4.01
CA SER A 4 -0.60 -36.14 -4.01
C SER A 4 0.71 -35.34 -3.90
N ARG A 5 1.08 -34.62 -4.97
CA ARG A 5 2.15 -33.63 -4.93
C ARG A 5 1.64 -32.50 -4.04
N SER A 6 2.15 -32.44 -2.83
CA SER A 6 2.00 -31.29 -1.95
C SER A 6 2.49 -30.06 -2.72
N ALA A 7 1.59 -29.19 -3.16
CA ALA A 7 1.96 -27.92 -3.77
C ALA A 7 2.74 -27.13 -2.71
N THR A 8 4.03 -26.94 -2.93
CA THR A 8 4.86 -26.10 -2.07
C THR A 8 4.25 -24.71 -2.06
N LYS A 9 3.72 -24.29 -0.93
CA LYS A 9 3.12 -22.95 -0.76
C LYS A 9 4.22 -21.92 -0.94
N ILE A 10 4.24 -21.26 -2.10
CA ILE A 10 5.23 -20.21 -2.40
C ILE A 10 4.96 -19.03 -1.47
N SER A 11 5.94 -18.69 -0.64
CA SER A 11 5.85 -17.55 0.27
C SER A 11 6.06 -16.24 -0.48
N PRO A 12 5.31 -15.18 -0.13
CA PRO A 12 5.52 -13.87 -0.72
C PRO A 12 6.93 -13.32 -0.41
N GLN A 13 7.46 -12.55 -1.34
CA GLN A 13 8.76 -11.85 -1.23
C GLN A 13 8.60 -10.38 -1.55
N VAL A 14 9.51 -9.55 -1.05
CA VAL A 14 9.58 -8.12 -1.37
C VAL A 14 10.82 -7.82 -2.19
N ARG A 15 10.65 -7.02 -3.23
CA ARG A 15 11.73 -6.54 -4.11
C ARG A 15 11.61 -5.02 -4.30
N PRO A 16 12.70 -4.33 -4.66
CA PRO A 16 12.61 -2.93 -5.07
C PRO A 16 11.58 -2.74 -6.19
N PHE A 17 10.84 -1.64 -6.14
CA PHE A 17 9.81 -1.32 -7.14
C PHE A 17 10.39 -1.17 -8.54
N GLN A 18 9.69 -1.70 -9.53
CA GLN A 18 9.91 -1.43 -10.94
C GLN A 18 8.56 -1.07 -11.61
N VAL A 19 8.60 -0.15 -12.57
CA VAL A 19 7.41 0.29 -13.30
C VAL A 19 6.65 -0.86 -13.96
N ALA A 20 7.39 -1.85 -14.47
CA ALA A 20 6.82 -3.05 -15.08
C ALA A 20 5.92 -3.84 -14.12
N ASP A 21 6.22 -3.80 -12.80
CA ASP A 21 5.46 -4.49 -11.77
C ASP A 21 4.05 -3.91 -11.65
N ALA A 22 3.95 -2.58 -11.54
CA ALA A 22 2.67 -1.88 -11.46
C ALA A 22 1.83 -2.12 -12.73
N ARG A 23 2.45 -2.08 -13.91
CA ARG A 23 1.77 -2.36 -15.17
C ARG A 23 1.19 -3.78 -15.21
N GLN A 24 1.93 -4.78 -14.74
CA GLN A 24 1.43 -6.15 -14.68
C GLN A 24 0.23 -6.29 -13.74
N ILE A 25 0.25 -5.64 -12.58
CA ILE A 25 -0.87 -5.65 -11.62
C ILE A 25 -2.08 -4.96 -12.23
N LEU A 26 -1.93 -3.75 -12.74
CA LEU A 26 -3.04 -2.96 -13.29
C LEU A 26 -3.64 -3.62 -14.53
N ASN A 27 -2.83 -4.09 -15.48
CA ASN A 27 -3.34 -4.76 -16.68
C ASN A 27 -4.17 -6.01 -16.37
N ARG A 28 -3.88 -6.68 -15.26
CA ARG A 28 -4.61 -7.87 -14.84
C ARG A 28 -5.90 -7.54 -14.09
N ASP A 29 -5.84 -6.61 -13.14
CA ASP A 29 -6.89 -6.41 -12.14
C ASP A 29 -7.62 -5.06 -12.25
N ALA A 30 -7.05 -4.08 -12.95
CA ALA A 30 -7.62 -2.74 -13.13
C ALA A 30 -7.11 -2.08 -14.43
N PRO A 31 -7.41 -2.66 -15.60
CA PRO A 31 -6.85 -2.21 -16.88
C PRO A 31 -7.27 -0.79 -17.28
N GLU A 32 -8.32 -0.25 -16.66
CA GLU A 32 -8.78 1.13 -16.84
C GLU A 32 -7.93 2.17 -16.09
N GLN A 33 -7.05 1.75 -15.19
CA GLN A 33 -6.18 2.67 -14.44
C GLN A 33 -4.87 2.94 -15.18
N ASP A 34 -4.50 4.22 -15.25
CA ASP A 34 -3.23 4.62 -15.83
C ASP A 34 -2.08 4.35 -14.84
N PRO A 35 -1.07 3.57 -15.22
CA PRO A 35 0.11 3.32 -14.37
C PRO A 35 0.96 4.57 -14.11
N VAL A 36 0.80 5.64 -14.88
CA VAL A 36 1.57 6.88 -14.74
C VAL A 36 1.45 7.46 -13.32
N PHE A 37 0.27 7.42 -12.73
CA PHE A 37 0.07 7.90 -11.36
C PHE A 37 0.91 7.10 -10.33
N THR A 38 0.91 5.77 -10.45
CA THR A 38 1.72 4.90 -9.58
C THR A 38 3.22 5.14 -9.80
N MET A 39 3.64 5.40 -11.03
CA MET A 39 5.03 5.74 -11.36
C MET A 39 5.47 7.04 -10.70
N GLN A 40 4.66 8.10 -10.82
CA GLN A 40 4.94 9.40 -10.21
C GLN A 40 5.06 9.30 -8.68
N GLN A 41 4.20 8.49 -8.05
CA GLN A 41 4.29 8.22 -6.61
C GLN A 41 5.58 7.49 -6.24
N ALA A 42 5.98 6.49 -7.02
CA ALA A 42 7.20 5.72 -6.77
C ALA A 42 8.48 6.54 -6.96
N ASP A 43 8.49 7.50 -7.88
CA ASP A 43 9.63 8.41 -8.10
C ASP A 43 9.79 9.44 -6.97
N ALA A 44 8.74 9.67 -6.18
CA ALA A 44 8.71 10.69 -5.13
C ALA A 44 9.06 10.17 -3.73
N GLY A 45 9.54 8.92 -3.62
CA GLY A 45 9.97 8.34 -2.34
C GLY A 45 10.22 6.83 -2.43
N PRO A 46 10.52 6.17 -1.29
CA PRO A 46 10.78 4.74 -1.27
C PRO A 46 9.55 3.93 -1.69
N ALA A 47 9.77 2.95 -2.56
CA ALA A 47 8.73 2.09 -3.09
C ALA A 47 9.21 0.64 -3.27
N PHE A 48 8.30 -0.32 -3.09
CA PHE A 48 8.58 -1.75 -3.10
C PHE A 48 7.48 -2.51 -3.80
N THR A 49 7.82 -3.70 -4.30
CA THR A 49 6.88 -4.65 -4.90
C THR A 49 6.85 -5.95 -4.12
N ALA A 50 5.64 -6.43 -3.83
CA ALA A 50 5.38 -7.76 -3.28
C ALA A 50 5.18 -8.77 -4.42
N TRP A 51 5.81 -9.92 -4.31
CA TRP A 51 5.83 -10.99 -5.31
C TRP A 51 5.42 -12.33 -4.71
N VAL A 52 4.69 -13.11 -5.48
CA VAL A 52 4.46 -14.55 -5.23
C VAL A 52 4.99 -15.33 -6.43
N GLY A 53 6.12 -16.04 -6.23
CA GLY A 53 6.84 -16.65 -7.34
C GLY A 53 7.35 -15.58 -8.33
N ASP A 54 6.87 -15.65 -9.56
CA ASP A 54 7.19 -14.76 -10.68
C ASP A 54 6.12 -13.69 -10.95
N ARG A 55 5.11 -13.55 -10.07
CA ARG A 55 4.01 -12.59 -10.24
C ARG A 55 4.05 -11.49 -9.20
N PRO A 56 4.02 -10.22 -9.60
CA PRO A 56 3.81 -9.12 -8.67
C PRO A 56 2.35 -9.11 -8.21
N ILE A 57 2.14 -8.97 -6.90
CA ILE A 57 0.80 -8.96 -6.28
C ILE A 57 0.45 -7.63 -5.61
N GLY A 58 1.42 -6.75 -5.46
CA GLY A 58 1.19 -5.41 -4.93
C GLY A 58 2.44 -4.55 -4.99
N CYS A 59 2.23 -3.26 -5.19
CA CYS A 59 3.26 -2.22 -5.08
C CYS A 59 2.82 -1.22 -4.01
N ALA A 60 3.76 -0.74 -3.23
CA ALA A 60 3.50 0.23 -2.18
C ALA A 60 4.71 1.13 -1.94
N GLY A 61 4.47 2.30 -1.38
CA GLY A 61 5.53 3.24 -1.04
C GLY A 61 5.03 4.42 -0.23
N VAL A 62 5.93 5.38 -0.05
CA VAL A 62 5.64 6.65 0.61
C VAL A 62 6.19 7.78 -0.24
N VAL A 63 5.33 8.68 -0.66
CA VAL A 63 5.71 9.97 -1.27
C VAL A 63 6.17 10.91 -0.17
N MET A 64 7.35 11.52 -0.33
CA MET A 64 7.82 12.59 0.56
C MET A 64 7.16 13.90 0.14
N ALA A 65 6.11 14.31 0.88
CA ALA A 65 5.37 15.53 0.56
C ALA A 65 6.18 16.80 0.87
N TRP A 66 6.76 16.85 2.08
CA TRP A 66 7.70 17.85 2.56
C TRP A 66 8.43 17.30 3.80
N PRO A 67 9.44 18.00 4.34
CA PRO A 67 10.21 17.51 5.49
C PRO A 67 9.31 17.04 6.64
N GLY A 68 9.47 15.80 7.04
CA GLY A 68 8.74 15.17 8.15
C GLY A 68 7.34 14.64 7.80
N VAL A 69 6.83 14.82 6.57
CA VAL A 69 5.49 14.38 6.17
C VAL A 69 5.55 13.51 4.92
N GLY A 70 4.96 12.32 5.01
CA GLY A 70 4.85 11.37 3.91
C GLY A 70 3.40 11.02 3.60
N MET A 71 3.14 10.62 2.35
CA MET A 71 1.87 10.06 1.89
C MET A 71 2.08 8.62 1.48
N ALA A 72 1.49 7.70 2.24
CA ALA A 72 1.52 6.27 1.94
C ALA A 72 0.55 5.94 0.79
N TRP A 73 0.99 5.09 -0.12
CA TRP A 73 0.19 4.63 -1.24
C TRP A 73 0.37 3.13 -1.47
N MET A 74 -0.62 2.50 -2.09
CA MET A 74 -0.59 1.08 -2.42
C MET A 74 -1.46 0.79 -3.65
N THR A 75 -0.93 -0.03 -4.55
CA THR A 75 -1.66 -0.63 -5.67
C THR A 75 -1.54 -2.14 -5.54
N VAL A 76 -2.66 -2.85 -5.42
CA VAL A 76 -2.67 -4.28 -5.14
C VAL A 76 -3.55 -5.06 -6.12
N SER A 77 -3.15 -6.30 -6.37
CA SER A 77 -3.99 -7.28 -7.05
C SER A 77 -5.02 -7.88 -6.11
N GLN A 78 -6.05 -8.53 -6.67
CA GLN A 78 -7.02 -9.27 -5.88
C GLN A 78 -6.39 -10.44 -5.10
N GLU A 79 -5.29 -10.99 -5.59
CA GLU A 79 -4.54 -12.07 -4.94
C GLU A 79 -3.97 -11.68 -3.58
N ILE A 80 -3.74 -10.38 -3.32
CA ILE A 80 -3.20 -9.90 -2.04
C ILE A 80 -4.05 -10.31 -0.84
N ALA A 81 -5.34 -10.52 -1.06
CA ALA A 81 -6.28 -10.93 -0.01
C ALA A 81 -5.91 -12.26 0.67
N ALA A 82 -5.30 -13.18 -0.08
CA ALA A 82 -4.83 -14.46 0.45
C ALA A 82 -3.59 -14.31 1.36
N HIS A 83 -2.95 -13.14 1.36
CA HIS A 83 -1.70 -12.86 2.07
C HIS A 83 -1.82 -11.75 3.11
N GLY A 84 -3.03 -11.47 3.61
CA GLY A 84 -3.32 -10.30 4.46
C GLY A 84 -2.47 -10.18 5.73
N LEU A 85 -2.23 -11.29 6.44
CA LEU A 85 -1.38 -11.29 7.64
C LEU A 85 0.10 -10.98 7.30
N TRP A 86 0.60 -11.57 6.24
CA TRP A 86 1.95 -11.29 5.75
C TRP A 86 2.06 -9.83 5.33
N LEU A 87 1.11 -9.33 4.54
CA LEU A 87 1.05 -7.94 4.09
C LEU A 87 1.08 -6.97 5.28
N THR A 88 0.24 -7.20 6.28
CA THR A 88 0.17 -6.34 7.48
C THR A 88 1.51 -6.29 8.20
N ARG A 89 2.17 -7.42 8.39
CA ARG A 89 3.48 -7.49 9.06
C ARG A 89 4.57 -6.78 8.29
N ILE A 90 4.66 -7.05 6.99
CA ILE A 90 5.72 -6.47 6.16
C ILE A 90 5.51 -4.97 5.97
N THR A 91 4.28 -4.51 5.76
CA THR A 91 3.97 -3.08 5.64
C THR A 91 4.32 -2.32 6.91
N ARG A 92 4.00 -2.87 8.10
CA ARG A 92 4.41 -2.25 9.38
C ARG A 92 5.92 -2.12 9.51
N ALA A 93 6.67 -3.15 9.12
CA ALA A 93 8.12 -3.12 9.16
C ALA A 93 8.68 -2.04 8.22
N PHE A 94 8.23 -1.99 6.97
CA PHE A 94 8.66 -0.98 5.99
C PHE A 94 8.30 0.44 6.41
N LEU A 95 7.07 0.67 6.88
CA LEU A 95 6.68 2.00 7.35
C LEU A 95 7.55 2.48 8.52
N ARG A 96 7.86 1.60 9.47
CA ARG A 96 8.76 1.92 10.57
C ARG A 96 10.15 2.32 10.08
N ASP A 97 10.70 1.56 9.14
CA ASP A 97 12.02 1.83 8.59
C ASP A 97 12.03 3.14 7.77
N ILE A 98 10.99 3.39 6.97
CA ILE A 98 10.83 4.63 6.19
C ILE A 98 10.69 5.84 7.12
N ILE A 99 9.86 5.74 8.16
CA ILE A 99 9.65 6.79 9.16
C ILE A 99 10.99 7.18 9.81
N ARG A 100 11.76 6.19 10.28
CA ARG A 100 13.05 6.42 10.93
C ARG A 100 14.09 7.00 9.96
N ALA A 101 14.21 6.42 8.77
CA ALA A 101 15.21 6.83 7.79
C ALA A 101 14.98 8.25 7.27
N ASN A 102 13.73 8.74 7.26
CA ASN A 102 13.35 10.03 6.69
C ASN A 102 12.89 11.05 7.75
N GLY A 103 12.97 10.72 9.04
CA GLY A 103 12.57 11.63 10.12
C GLY A 103 11.11 12.06 10.02
N LEU A 104 10.21 11.14 9.64
CA LEU A 104 8.79 11.47 9.48
C LEU A 104 8.13 11.57 10.85
N HIS A 105 7.34 12.61 11.04
CA HIS A 105 6.46 12.77 12.22
C HIS A 105 4.98 12.61 11.86
N ARG A 106 4.66 12.51 10.56
CA ARG A 106 3.30 12.32 10.04
C ARG A 106 3.32 11.45 8.77
N LEU A 107 2.41 10.50 8.72
CA LEU A 107 2.03 9.78 7.48
C LEU A 107 0.56 10.02 7.19
N GLU A 108 0.24 10.24 5.94
CA GLU A 108 -1.11 10.34 5.43
C GLU A 108 -1.41 9.16 4.50
N ALA A 109 -2.67 8.77 4.41
CA ALA A 109 -3.18 7.82 3.44
C ALA A 109 -4.58 8.19 3.00
N VAL A 110 -4.93 7.94 1.75
CA VAL A 110 -6.29 8.14 1.23
C VAL A 110 -6.88 6.82 0.77
N VAL A 111 -8.15 6.62 1.04
CA VAL A 111 -8.91 5.43 0.64
C VAL A 111 -10.26 5.86 0.11
N LEU A 112 -10.74 5.17 -0.92
CA LEU A 112 -12.09 5.38 -1.44
C LEU A 112 -13.14 5.31 -0.32
N ASP A 113 -14.10 6.22 -0.35
CA ASP A 113 -15.16 6.31 0.68
C ASP A 113 -16.01 5.03 0.77
N ASP A 114 -16.16 4.31 -0.33
CA ASP A 114 -16.89 3.04 -0.39
C ASP A 114 -16.01 1.79 -0.15
N ASN A 115 -14.70 1.93 0.02
CA ASN A 115 -13.79 0.81 0.27
C ASN A 115 -13.61 0.52 1.76
N THR A 116 -14.64 -0.03 2.38
CA THR A 116 -14.67 -0.38 3.82
C THR A 116 -13.53 -1.31 4.23
N ARG A 117 -13.16 -2.24 3.36
CA ARG A 117 -12.10 -3.21 3.64
C ARG A 117 -10.75 -2.53 3.84
N ASN A 118 -10.38 -1.62 2.94
CA ASN A 118 -9.12 -0.90 3.05
C ASN A 118 -9.14 0.10 4.21
N GLN A 119 -10.29 0.69 4.51
CA GLN A 119 -10.48 1.55 5.69
C GLN A 119 -10.23 0.78 6.99
N GLN A 120 -10.79 -0.41 7.12
CA GLN A 120 -10.55 -1.29 8.27
C GLN A 120 -9.08 -1.70 8.38
N TRP A 121 -8.44 -2.02 7.25
CA TRP A 121 -7.03 -2.38 7.24
C TRP A 121 -6.13 -1.23 7.67
N LEU A 122 -6.38 0.01 7.22
CA LEU A 122 -5.65 1.19 7.71
C LEU A 122 -5.81 1.37 9.22
N SER A 123 -7.02 1.16 9.76
CA SER A 123 -7.24 1.21 11.21
C SER A 123 -6.42 0.14 11.95
N VAL A 124 -6.35 -1.09 11.42
CA VAL A 124 -5.48 -2.15 11.95
C VAL A 124 -4.01 -1.76 11.88
N MET A 125 -3.61 -1.01 10.84
CA MET A 125 -2.25 -0.48 10.71
C MET A 125 -1.93 0.65 11.70
N GLY A 126 -2.94 1.19 12.37
CA GLY A 126 -2.80 2.26 13.35
C GLY A 126 -3.17 3.65 12.83
N PHE A 127 -3.58 3.77 11.58
CA PHE A 127 -4.04 5.03 11.03
C PHE A 127 -5.40 5.41 11.61
N VAL A 128 -5.62 6.69 11.81
CA VAL A 128 -6.86 7.27 12.31
C VAL A 128 -7.52 8.09 11.21
N TRP A 129 -8.84 7.95 11.06
CA TRP A 129 -9.60 8.77 10.13
C TRP A 129 -9.66 10.22 10.60
N GLU A 130 -9.28 11.17 9.74
CA GLU A 130 -9.26 12.60 10.05
C GLU A 130 -10.68 13.21 10.19
N GLY A 131 -11.72 12.46 9.82
CA GLY A 131 -13.08 12.94 9.73
C GLY A 131 -13.41 13.56 8.37
N GLY A 132 -14.70 13.53 8.01
CA GLY A 132 -15.17 14.06 6.74
C GLY A 132 -14.83 13.20 5.51
N VAL A 133 -15.47 13.55 4.40
CA VAL A 133 -15.29 12.90 3.09
C VAL A 133 -14.87 13.95 2.09
N ALA A 134 -13.79 13.72 1.37
CA ALA A 134 -13.32 14.59 0.30
C ALA A 134 -14.01 14.20 -1.02
N HIS A 135 -15.07 14.93 -1.37
CA HIS A 135 -15.83 14.70 -2.61
C HIS A 135 -15.07 15.20 -3.83
N GLY A 136 -15.16 14.47 -4.95
CA GLY A 136 -14.52 14.85 -6.21
C GLY A 136 -12.99 14.86 -6.15
N TYR A 137 -12.41 14.09 -5.26
CA TYR A 137 -10.97 14.11 -4.99
C TYR A 137 -10.14 13.45 -6.10
N LEU A 138 -10.61 12.34 -6.64
CA LEU A 138 -9.93 11.62 -7.70
C LEU A 138 -10.29 12.17 -9.10
N PRO A 139 -9.46 11.92 -10.14
CA PRO A 139 -9.76 12.35 -11.51
C PRO A 139 -11.12 11.88 -12.03
N ASP A 140 -11.59 10.72 -11.61
CA ASP A 140 -12.92 10.16 -11.90
C ASP A 140 -14.03 10.69 -10.98
N LYS A 141 -13.72 11.72 -10.17
CA LYS A 141 -14.60 12.41 -9.21
C LYS A 141 -15.07 11.54 -8.02
N ARG A 142 -14.51 10.35 -7.83
CA ARG A 142 -14.82 9.55 -6.65
C ARG A 142 -14.34 10.25 -5.38
N ALA A 143 -15.09 10.02 -4.31
CA ALA A 143 -14.80 10.54 -2.98
C ALA A 143 -13.81 9.63 -2.22
N VAL A 144 -13.02 10.24 -1.35
CA VAL A 144 -12.07 9.53 -0.49
C VAL A 144 -12.21 9.96 0.96
N ARG A 145 -11.73 9.09 1.86
CA ARG A 145 -11.44 9.41 3.26
C ARG A 145 -9.95 9.56 3.44
N ARG A 146 -9.56 10.52 4.26
CA ARG A 146 -8.17 10.76 4.63
C ARG A 146 -7.89 10.17 6.00
N TYR A 147 -6.78 9.49 6.10
CA TYR A 147 -6.29 8.85 7.31
C TYR A 147 -4.91 9.39 7.65
N GLU A 148 -4.61 9.47 8.94
CA GLU A 148 -3.34 9.96 9.45
C GLU A 148 -2.72 9.00 10.47
N LEU A 149 -1.40 9.00 10.53
CA LEU A 149 -0.59 8.39 11.56
C LEU A 149 0.41 9.45 12.02
N VAL A 150 0.32 9.90 13.27
CA VAL A 150 1.08 11.05 13.78
C VAL A 150 1.94 10.64 14.96
N GLU A 151 3.19 11.11 14.99
CA GLU A 151 4.12 10.88 16.09
C GLU A 151 3.52 11.36 17.44
N GLY A 152 3.73 10.56 18.49
CA GLY A 152 3.17 10.83 19.81
C GLY A 152 1.73 10.35 20.01
N MET A 153 1.03 9.92 18.97
CA MET A 153 -0.22 9.18 19.12
C MET A 153 0.06 7.72 19.49
N SER A 154 -0.83 7.10 20.26
CA SER A 154 -0.64 5.75 20.83
C SER A 154 -0.39 4.63 19.80
N THR A 155 -0.70 4.89 18.54
CA THR A 155 -0.59 3.96 17.42
C THR A 155 0.66 4.16 16.58
N TRP A 156 1.51 5.15 16.89
CA TRP A 156 2.74 5.41 16.15
C TRP A 156 3.68 4.19 16.18
N PRO A 157 4.15 3.68 15.04
CA PRO A 157 5.03 2.51 15.00
C PRO A 157 6.44 2.89 15.49
N MET A 158 6.77 2.43 16.68
CA MET A 158 8.10 2.58 17.26
C MET A 158 9.01 1.42 16.92
#